data_ec49a0f789bb476eff416d226183f55c
#
_entry.id   ec49a0f789bb476eff416d226183f55c
#
_cell.length_a   1.000
_cell.length_b   1.000
_cell.length_c   1.000
_cell.angle_alpha   90.00
_cell.angle_beta   90.00
_cell.angle_gamma   90.00
#
_symmetry.space_group_name_H-M   'P 1'
#
loop_
_entity.id
_entity.type
_entity.pdbx_description
1 polymer ?
#
loop_
_entity_poly.entity_id
_entity_poly.type
_entity_poly.pdbx_seq_one_letter_code
_entity_poly.pdbx_strand_id
1 'polypeptide(L)'
;MSRIAILGAGESGAGAAVLAKQKGFDVFVSDMSSIQDKYKNLLDKHGIEWEEGHHTADKILNADEIIKSPGIPKEAPMIQKLMAQGTHIISEIEFAGRYTQSKMVCITGSNGKTTTTSLIYHIFKTAGYDVGLAGNIGKSLALQVAEDPHEYYVIELSSFQLDNMYDFRANIAVLLNITPDHLDRYDFKFENYADAKMRILQNQTQEDSFIYWNDDPVIQKELEKFETKAFVCPFSEHKEQGAFGYIEDGNYKLDYPTPFNMKQEELSLTGKHNLHNSLAAGLAANIAGIKSEAIRKGLGDFPGVEHRLEKVCKVNGVQYINDSKATNVDACWYALDSMTTPTILILGGKDKGNDYTPIKELVKKKCRAIIYLGADNKKLHDNFDDLGVIIKDTHSMKDCVEACHTLAQPGDTVLLSPCCASFDLFHNMEERGNMFKDMVRKL
;
A
#
# COMPACT_ATOMS: atom_id res chain seq x y z
N MET A 1 18.90 18.87 26.54
CA MET A 1 18.45 17.64 25.89
C MET A 1 17.41 18.07 24.91
N SER A 2 17.54 17.73 23.64
CA SER A 2 16.56 18.16 22.63
C SER A 2 15.25 17.39 22.84
N ARG A 3 14.13 18.07 22.66
CA ARG A 3 12.78 17.52 22.92
C ARG A 3 12.10 17.15 21.62
N ILE A 4 11.58 15.95 21.56
CA ILE A 4 10.75 15.45 20.45
C ILE A 4 9.34 15.18 20.96
N ALA A 5 8.34 15.77 20.31
CA ALA A 5 6.96 15.36 20.53
C ALA A 5 6.47 14.53 19.34
N ILE A 6 5.70 13.47 19.67
CA ILE A 6 5.19 12.52 18.68
C ILE A 6 3.67 12.60 18.67
N LEU A 7 3.11 12.86 17.52
CA LEU A 7 1.67 12.96 17.31
C LEU A 7 1.13 11.69 16.66
N GLY A 8 0.25 11.02 17.40
CA GLY A 8 -0.25 9.68 17.09
C GLY A 8 0.60 8.56 17.70
N ALA A 9 -0.03 7.69 18.48
CA ALA A 9 0.61 6.62 19.24
C ALA A 9 0.31 5.21 18.70
N GLY A 10 0.10 5.10 17.40
CA GLY A 10 0.03 3.82 16.71
C GLY A 10 1.42 3.21 16.47
N GLU A 11 1.52 2.24 15.56
CA GLU A 11 2.75 1.49 15.24
C GLU A 11 3.95 2.42 14.99
N SER A 12 3.79 3.40 14.09
CA SER A 12 4.86 4.34 13.72
C SER A 12 5.26 5.25 14.88
N GLY A 13 4.27 5.82 15.60
CA GLY A 13 4.56 6.77 16.69
C GLY A 13 5.20 6.10 17.90
N ALA A 14 4.69 4.95 18.32
CA ALA A 14 5.27 4.20 19.43
C ALA A 14 6.71 3.73 19.10
N GLY A 15 6.96 3.27 17.87
CA GLY A 15 8.30 2.88 17.43
C GLY A 15 9.26 4.07 17.36
N ALA A 16 8.83 5.21 16.83
CA ALA A 16 9.63 6.45 16.83
C ALA A 16 9.97 6.90 18.25
N ALA A 17 9.03 6.77 19.19
CA ALA A 17 9.25 7.12 20.60
C ALA A 17 10.36 6.27 21.25
N VAL A 18 10.34 4.96 21.00
CA VAL A 18 11.39 4.05 21.50
C VAL A 18 12.75 4.44 20.95
N LEU A 19 12.87 4.64 19.64
CA LEU A 19 14.13 5.05 19.01
C LEU A 19 14.61 6.40 19.56
N ALA A 20 13.75 7.39 19.61
CA ALA A 20 14.09 8.72 20.13
C ALA A 20 14.59 8.64 21.60
N LYS A 21 13.93 7.85 22.43
CA LYS A 21 14.34 7.64 23.83
C LYS A 21 15.72 6.99 23.91
N GLN A 22 15.99 5.97 23.09
CA GLN A 22 17.30 5.30 23.04
C GLN A 22 18.42 6.25 22.54
N LYS A 23 18.09 7.22 21.67
CA LYS A 23 19.02 8.25 21.20
C LYS A 23 19.21 9.41 22.19
N GLY A 24 18.56 9.36 23.35
CA GLY A 24 18.76 10.31 24.44
C GLY A 24 17.92 11.59 24.32
N PHE A 25 16.83 11.58 23.54
CA PHE A 25 15.89 12.70 23.48
C PHE A 25 14.96 12.73 24.71
N ASP A 26 14.47 13.92 25.04
CA ASP A 26 13.28 14.09 25.88
C ASP A 26 12.04 13.84 25.00
N VAL A 27 11.29 12.78 25.30
CA VAL A 27 10.23 12.27 24.41
C VAL A 27 8.85 12.40 25.06
N PHE A 28 7.92 12.97 24.33
CA PHE A 28 6.52 13.05 24.72
C PHE A 28 5.62 12.55 23.57
N VAL A 29 4.69 11.64 23.87
CA VAL A 29 3.75 11.08 22.90
C VAL A 29 2.34 11.57 23.20
N SER A 30 1.62 12.06 22.19
CA SER A 30 0.25 12.56 22.35
C SER A 30 -0.66 12.03 21.24
N ASP A 31 -1.81 11.46 21.62
CA ASP A 31 -2.83 10.96 20.70
C ASP A 31 -4.22 11.53 21.07
N MET A 32 -4.95 12.00 20.06
CA MET A 32 -6.35 12.48 20.25
C MET A 32 -7.32 11.33 20.49
N SER A 33 -6.95 10.12 20.11
CA SER A 33 -7.75 8.91 20.29
C SER A 33 -7.22 8.09 21.48
N SER A 34 -7.96 7.05 21.84
CA SER A 34 -7.49 6.04 22.80
C SER A 34 -6.32 5.25 22.19
N ILE A 35 -5.24 5.11 22.92
CA ILE A 35 -4.07 4.34 22.54
C ILE A 35 -4.33 2.86 22.84
N GLN A 36 -3.98 1.97 21.90
CA GLN A 36 -4.09 0.53 22.12
C GLN A 36 -3.13 0.08 23.24
N ASP A 37 -3.57 -0.86 24.08
CA ASP A 37 -2.81 -1.32 25.26
C ASP A 37 -1.41 -1.83 24.92
N LYS A 38 -1.23 -2.48 23.76
CA LYS A 38 0.09 -2.93 23.31
C LYS A 38 1.10 -1.79 23.13
N TYR A 39 0.64 -0.61 22.68
CA TYR A 39 1.50 0.57 22.53
C TYR A 39 1.71 1.29 23.84
N LYS A 40 0.68 1.39 24.72
CA LYS A 40 0.85 1.89 26.10
C LYS A 40 1.91 1.10 26.85
N ASN A 41 1.81 -0.22 26.82
CA ASN A 41 2.77 -1.13 27.44
C ASN A 41 4.19 -0.95 26.88
N LEU A 42 4.34 -0.70 25.56
CA LEU A 42 5.61 -0.43 24.95
C LEU A 42 6.20 0.91 25.43
N LEU A 43 5.41 1.97 25.48
CA LEU A 43 5.81 3.29 25.97
C LEU A 43 6.20 3.25 27.45
N ASP A 44 5.38 2.61 28.29
CA ASP A 44 5.62 2.45 29.73
C ASP A 44 6.89 1.65 30.00
N LYS A 45 7.13 0.55 29.24
CA LYS A 45 8.35 -0.27 29.32
C LYS A 45 9.63 0.57 29.12
N HIS A 46 9.57 1.58 28.24
CA HIS A 46 10.69 2.46 27.95
C HIS A 46 10.70 3.76 28.75
N GLY A 47 9.76 3.94 29.71
CA GLY A 47 9.67 5.14 30.54
C GLY A 47 9.42 6.40 29.72
N ILE A 48 8.55 6.30 28.72
CA ILE A 48 8.17 7.40 27.82
C ILE A 48 6.84 8.00 28.31
N GLU A 49 6.83 9.31 28.50
CA GLU A 49 5.61 10.04 28.88
C GLU A 49 4.63 10.10 27.71
N TRP A 50 3.36 9.82 27.97
CA TRP A 50 2.31 9.86 26.94
C TRP A 50 0.98 10.39 27.49
N GLU A 51 0.10 10.84 26.58
CA GLU A 51 -1.28 11.22 26.84
C GLU A 51 -2.21 10.74 25.73
N GLU A 52 -3.51 10.57 26.04
CA GLU A 52 -4.55 10.17 25.09
C GLU A 52 -5.84 10.96 25.27
N GLY A 53 -6.64 11.05 24.21
CA GLY A 53 -7.94 11.71 24.20
C GLY A 53 -7.87 13.24 24.11
N HIS A 54 -6.70 13.82 24.13
CA HIS A 54 -6.46 15.26 24.05
C HIS A 54 -5.02 15.58 23.68
N HIS A 55 -4.73 16.86 23.42
CA HIS A 55 -3.39 17.38 23.20
C HIS A 55 -3.08 18.49 24.21
N THR A 56 -2.09 18.28 25.08
CA THR A 56 -1.54 19.33 25.96
C THR A 56 -0.59 20.23 25.17
N ALA A 57 -1.12 21.38 24.70
CA ALA A 57 -0.44 22.26 23.77
C ALA A 57 0.98 22.66 24.23
N ASP A 58 1.16 23.03 25.49
CA ASP A 58 2.46 23.48 26.01
C ASP A 58 3.55 22.39 25.93
N LYS A 59 3.17 21.12 26.08
CA LYS A 59 4.11 19.99 25.95
C LYS A 59 4.53 19.73 24.51
N ILE A 60 3.63 20.00 23.56
CA ILE A 60 3.86 19.77 22.13
C ILE A 60 4.56 20.96 21.49
N LEU A 61 4.10 22.20 21.73
CA LEU A 61 4.62 23.41 21.11
C LEU A 61 6.04 23.77 21.59
N ASN A 62 6.49 23.21 22.71
CA ASN A 62 7.86 23.37 23.22
C ASN A 62 8.85 22.33 22.66
N ALA A 63 8.42 21.46 21.74
CA ALA A 63 9.31 20.49 21.11
C ALA A 63 10.18 21.15 20.02
N ASP A 64 11.42 20.70 19.92
CA ASP A 64 12.35 21.14 18.88
C ASP A 64 12.00 20.53 17.52
N GLU A 65 11.44 19.32 17.53
CA GLU A 65 11.01 18.59 16.33
C GLU A 65 9.76 17.73 16.63
N ILE A 66 8.93 17.59 15.62
CA ILE A 66 7.69 16.79 15.70
C ILE A 66 7.78 15.58 14.78
N ILE A 67 7.49 14.39 15.31
CA ILE A 67 7.25 13.21 14.50
C ILE A 67 5.74 13.00 14.40
N LYS A 68 5.22 13.01 13.17
CA LYS A 68 3.78 12.96 12.90
C LYS A 68 3.37 11.65 12.25
N SER A 69 2.37 10.96 12.81
CA SER A 69 1.72 9.83 12.14
C SER A 69 1.10 10.25 10.79
N PRO A 70 1.23 9.44 9.73
CA PRO A 70 0.76 9.80 8.38
C PRO A 70 -0.76 10.01 8.30
N GLY A 71 -1.53 9.37 9.17
CA GLY A 71 -2.99 9.53 9.25
C GLY A 71 -3.45 10.92 9.69
N ILE A 72 -2.63 11.69 10.39
CA ILE A 72 -3.00 13.03 10.87
C ILE A 72 -2.92 14.03 9.71
N PRO A 73 -4.04 14.70 9.36
CA PRO A 73 -4.08 15.66 8.25
C PRO A 73 -3.32 16.95 8.57
N LYS A 74 -2.87 17.64 7.51
CA LYS A 74 -2.21 18.96 7.65
C LYS A 74 -3.14 20.03 8.24
N GLU A 75 -4.46 19.87 8.08
CA GLU A 75 -5.51 20.75 8.55
C GLU A 75 -5.80 20.58 10.06
N ALA A 76 -5.26 19.55 10.72
CA ALA A 76 -5.47 19.33 12.13
C ALA A 76 -5.01 20.55 12.96
N PRO A 77 -5.80 21.04 13.93
CA PRO A 77 -5.52 22.30 14.62
C PRO A 77 -4.13 22.37 15.26
N MET A 78 -3.62 21.25 15.79
CA MET A 78 -2.27 21.21 16.38
C MET A 78 -1.20 21.31 15.31
N ILE A 79 -1.38 20.65 14.14
CA ILE A 79 -0.45 20.71 13.01
C ILE A 79 -0.38 22.14 12.47
N GLN A 80 -1.51 22.82 12.32
CA GLN A 80 -1.57 24.22 11.88
C GLN A 80 -0.82 25.17 12.82
N LYS A 81 -0.93 24.96 14.14
CA LYS A 81 -0.16 25.76 15.14
C LYS A 81 1.35 25.52 15.00
N LEU A 82 1.76 24.27 14.87
CA LEU A 82 3.18 23.90 14.69
C LEU A 82 3.75 24.46 13.40
N MET A 83 3.01 24.39 12.28
CA MET A 83 3.41 24.99 11.01
C MET A 83 3.52 26.51 11.12
N ALA A 84 2.58 27.19 11.77
CA ALA A 84 2.61 28.62 11.99
C ALA A 84 3.80 29.07 12.85
N GLN A 85 4.28 28.19 13.75
CA GLN A 85 5.45 28.39 14.60
C GLN A 85 6.77 28.12 13.85
N GLY A 86 6.70 27.44 12.67
CA GLY A 86 7.88 27.00 11.92
C GLY A 86 8.56 25.77 12.50
N THR A 87 7.86 24.99 13.33
CA THR A 87 8.41 23.77 13.91
C THR A 87 8.58 22.70 12.82
N HIS A 88 9.71 22.02 12.80
CA HIS A 88 10.00 20.95 11.84
C HIS A 88 9.15 19.72 12.11
N ILE A 89 8.36 19.30 11.13
CA ILE A 89 7.46 18.14 11.22
C ILE A 89 7.94 17.08 10.25
N ILE A 90 8.29 15.90 10.76
CA ILE A 90 8.83 14.79 9.98
C ILE A 90 8.00 13.52 10.11
N SER A 91 8.20 12.59 9.19
CA SER A 91 7.67 11.23 9.31
C SER A 91 8.56 10.35 10.20
N GLU A 92 8.01 9.26 10.69
CA GLU A 92 8.76 8.22 11.41
C GLU A 92 9.88 7.64 10.53
N ILE A 93 9.63 7.48 9.23
CA ILE A 93 10.61 6.98 8.25
C ILE A 93 11.81 7.93 8.13
N GLU A 94 11.54 9.24 8.02
CA GLU A 94 12.57 10.27 8.02
C GLU A 94 13.44 10.20 9.28
N PHE A 95 12.78 10.11 10.44
CA PHE A 95 13.48 10.02 11.72
C PHE A 95 14.35 8.78 11.80
N ALA A 96 13.80 7.60 11.47
CA ALA A 96 14.51 6.33 11.54
C ALA A 96 15.71 6.29 10.58
N GLY A 97 15.57 6.83 9.38
CA GLY A 97 16.60 6.88 8.36
C GLY A 97 17.90 7.56 8.83
N ARG A 98 17.82 8.50 9.79
CA ARG A 98 18.99 9.18 10.37
C ARG A 98 19.87 8.28 11.23
N TYR A 99 19.34 7.14 11.70
CA TYR A 99 19.98 6.29 12.70
C TYR A 99 20.34 4.89 12.19
N THR A 100 20.31 4.70 10.90
CA THR A 100 20.72 3.44 10.26
C THR A 100 21.56 3.70 9.01
N GLN A 101 22.42 2.72 8.68
CA GLN A 101 23.20 2.67 7.44
C GLN A 101 22.70 1.56 6.50
N SER A 102 21.56 0.97 6.82
CA SER A 102 20.95 -0.10 6.05
C SER A 102 20.54 0.37 4.66
N LYS A 103 20.54 -0.54 3.71
CA LYS A 103 20.06 -0.24 2.34
C LYS A 103 18.55 -0.23 2.30
N MET A 104 17.98 0.84 1.74
CA MET A 104 16.55 1.10 1.67
C MET A 104 16.01 0.80 0.27
N VAL A 105 15.14 -0.21 0.17
CA VAL A 105 14.34 -0.50 -1.03
C VAL A 105 12.94 0.05 -0.78
N CYS A 106 12.58 1.16 -1.43
CA CYS A 106 11.39 1.93 -1.14
C CYS A 106 10.39 1.84 -2.29
N ILE A 107 9.13 1.54 -1.99
CA ILE A 107 8.07 1.33 -2.97
C ILE A 107 6.93 2.32 -2.73
N THR A 108 6.55 3.07 -3.78
CA THR A 108 5.34 3.90 -3.79
C THR A 108 4.54 3.71 -5.09
N GLY A 109 3.40 4.33 -5.16
CA GLY A 109 2.44 4.28 -6.27
C GLY A 109 1.02 4.45 -5.75
N SER A 110 0.05 4.62 -6.63
CA SER A 110 -1.36 4.59 -6.24
C SER A 110 -1.79 3.17 -5.91
N ASN A 111 -1.53 2.22 -6.80
CA ASN A 111 -1.89 0.82 -6.68
C ASN A 111 -0.65 -0.09 -6.74
N GLY A 112 -0.76 -1.33 -6.22
CA GLY A 112 0.29 -2.34 -6.30
C GLY A 112 1.35 -2.30 -5.19
N LYS A 113 1.46 -1.22 -4.41
CA LYS A 113 2.49 -1.04 -3.37
C LYS A 113 2.69 -2.26 -2.48
N THR A 114 1.65 -2.69 -1.80
CA THR A 114 1.72 -3.79 -0.83
C THR A 114 2.15 -5.10 -1.47
N THR A 115 1.61 -5.40 -2.66
CA THR A 115 1.96 -6.63 -3.39
C THR A 115 3.44 -6.60 -3.77
N THR A 116 3.91 -5.50 -4.37
CA THR A 116 5.30 -5.35 -4.80
C THR A 116 6.26 -5.37 -3.61
N THR A 117 5.95 -4.63 -2.54
CA THR A 117 6.76 -4.60 -1.31
C THR A 117 6.87 -5.98 -0.67
N SER A 118 5.73 -6.69 -0.55
CA SER A 118 5.73 -8.04 0.02
C SER A 118 6.45 -9.05 -0.88
N LEU A 119 6.33 -8.93 -2.19
CA LEU A 119 7.03 -9.79 -3.16
C LEU A 119 8.55 -9.54 -3.10
N ILE A 120 9.01 -8.29 -3.09
CA ILE A 120 10.43 -7.96 -2.91
C ILE A 120 10.95 -8.54 -1.60
N TYR A 121 10.25 -8.31 -0.49
CA TYR A 121 10.61 -8.85 0.81
C TYR A 121 10.69 -10.39 0.77
N HIS A 122 9.74 -11.07 0.14
CA HIS A 122 9.74 -12.51 -0.04
C HIS A 122 10.96 -13.00 -0.84
N ILE A 123 11.34 -12.33 -1.93
CA ILE A 123 12.52 -12.65 -2.73
C ILE A 123 13.79 -12.51 -1.88
N PHE A 124 13.94 -11.41 -1.12
CA PHE A 124 15.09 -11.20 -0.24
C PHE A 124 15.20 -12.29 0.84
N LYS A 125 14.08 -12.64 1.49
CA LYS A 125 14.04 -13.73 2.48
C LYS A 125 14.37 -15.08 1.86
N THR A 126 13.84 -15.38 0.68
CA THR A 126 14.14 -16.60 -0.08
C THR A 126 15.63 -16.70 -0.43
N ALA A 127 16.27 -15.56 -0.71
CA ALA A 127 17.70 -15.47 -0.98
C ALA A 127 18.58 -15.51 0.29
N GLY A 128 17.97 -15.53 1.50
CA GLY A 128 18.69 -15.60 2.78
C GLY A 128 19.26 -14.26 3.25
N TYR A 129 18.78 -13.13 2.73
CA TYR A 129 19.23 -11.81 3.16
C TYR A 129 18.65 -11.45 4.54
N ASP A 130 19.43 -10.70 5.33
CA ASP A 130 18.95 -10.04 6.53
C ASP A 130 18.15 -8.80 6.15
N VAL A 131 16.81 -8.94 6.18
CA VAL A 131 15.88 -7.93 5.65
C VAL A 131 14.68 -7.72 6.56
N GLY A 132 14.38 -6.45 6.85
CA GLY A 132 13.17 -5.99 7.54
C GLY A 132 12.10 -5.51 6.56
N LEU A 133 10.84 -5.68 6.96
CA LEU A 133 9.66 -5.15 6.25
C LEU A 133 9.09 -4.00 7.07
N ALA A 134 8.96 -2.83 6.46
CA ALA A 134 8.59 -1.61 7.18
C ALA A 134 7.71 -0.64 6.37
N GLY A 135 7.28 0.42 7.00
CA GLY A 135 6.54 1.53 6.40
C GLY A 135 5.03 1.44 6.62
N ASN A 136 4.25 1.58 5.55
CA ASN A 136 2.78 1.49 5.60
C ASN A 136 2.27 0.05 5.84
N ILE A 137 3.15 -0.93 5.75
CA ILE A 137 2.97 -2.34 6.12
C ILE A 137 4.17 -2.82 6.93
N GLY A 138 4.05 -3.97 7.57
CA GLY A 138 5.11 -4.51 8.41
C GLY A 138 5.16 -3.84 9.78
N LYS A 139 6.36 -3.76 10.34
CA LYS A 139 6.62 -3.11 11.63
C LYS A 139 7.16 -1.69 11.43
N SER A 140 7.05 -0.85 12.45
CA SER A 140 7.72 0.46 12.46
C SER A 140 9.21 0.33 12.10
N LEU A 141 9.69 1.13 11.15
CA LEU A 141 11.11 1.19 10.80
C LEU A 141 11.94 1.63 12.02
N ALA A 142 11.45 2.65 12.74
CA ALA A 142 12.12 3.17 13.93
C ALA A 142 12.25 2.11 15.02
N LEU A 143 11.20 1.31 15.25
CA LEU A 143 11.28 0.24 16.25
C LEU A 143 12.28 -0.84 15.84
N GLN A 144 12.29 -1.23 14.55
CA GLN A 144 13.27 -2.21 14.06
C GLN A 144 14.71 -1.66 14.17
N VAL A 145 14.94 -0.40 13.77
CA VAL A 145 16.27 0.24 13.93
C VAL A 145 16.71 0.29 15.39
N ALA A 146 15.75 0.43 16.33
CA ALA A 146 16.05 0.47 17.76
C ALA A 146 16.35 -0.92 18.37
N GLU A 147 15.54 -1.93 18.04
CA GLU A 147 15.54 -3.20 18.78
C GLU A 147 16.04 -4.41 17.96
N ASP A 148 15.88 -4.37 16.63
CA ASP A 148 16.16 -5.51 15.72
C ASP A 148 16.61 -4.99 14.34
N PRO A 149 17.79 -4.35 14.25
CA PRO A 149 18.25 -3.73 13.00
C PRO A 149 18.66 -4.78 11.95
N HIS A 150 18.35 -4.49 10.69
CA HIS A 150 18.63 -5.33 9.54
C HIS A 150 19.59 -4.66 8.55
N GLU A 151 20.24 -5.47 7.69
CA GLU A 151 21.11 -4.94 6.61
C GLU A 151 20.32 -4.25 5.50
N TYR A 152 19.10 -4.74 5.22
CA TYR A 152 18.18 -4.21 4.24
C TYR A 152 16.82 -3.92 4.87
N TYR A 153 16.16 -2.89 4.35
CA TYR A 153 14.73 -2.68 4.61
C TYR A 153 13.97 -2.55 3.29
N VAL A 154 12.87 -3.29 3.17
CA VAL A 154 11.89 -3.12 2.11
C VAL A 154 10.72 -2.33 2.69
N ILE A 155 10.49 -1.14 2.14
CA ILE A 155 9.64 -0.11 2.78
C ILE A 155 8.51 0.30 1.84
N GLU A 156 7.26 0.07 2.27
CA GLU A 156 6.10 0.65 1.60
C GLU A 156 5.93 2.11 2.02
N LEU A 157 5.92 3.03 1.05
CA LEU A 157 5.74 4.45 1.30
C LEU A 157 4.41 4.97 0.76
N SER A 158 3.57 5.52 1.63
CA SER A 158 2.42 6.33 1.25
C SER A 158 2.85 7.74 0.85
N SER A 159 2.02 8.44 0.06
CA SER A 159 2.24 9.86 -0.23
C SER A 159 2.33 10.72 1.04
N PHE A 160 1.53 10.39 2.06
CA PHE A 160 1.52 11.12 3.35
C PHE A 160 2.81 10.96 4.16
N GLN A 161 3.53 9.84 4.01
CA GLN A 161 4.85 9.67 4.61
C GLN A 161 5.89 10.48 3.82
N LEU A 162 5.83 10.41 2.48
CA LEU A 162 6.72 11.15 1.58
C LEU A 162 6.61 12.68 1.78
N ASP A 163 5.43 13.22 2.07
CA ASP A 163 5.22 14.65 2.35
C ASP A 163 6.08 15.17 3.52
N ASN A 164 6.40 14.32 4.48
CA ASN A 164 7.18 14.66 5.66
C ASN A 164 8.55 13.93 5.70
N MET A 165 9.14 13.73 4.52
CA MET A 165 10.50 13.23 4.32
C MET A 165 11.33 14.29 3.61
N TYR A 166 12.55 14.57 4.11
CA TYR A 166 13.39 15.68 3.63
C TYR A 166 14.80 15.23 3.28
N ASP A 167 15.48 14.53 4.19
CA ASP A 167 16.86 14.05 4.05
C ASP A 167 16.95 12.55 3.77
N PHE A 168 15.84 11.82 3.91
CA PHE A 168 15.78 10.38 3.67
C PHE A 168 16.16 10.04 2.22
N ARG A 169 16.96 8.99 2.06
CA ARG A 169 17.46 8.51 0.76
C ARG A 169 17.01 7.07 0.52
N ALA A 170 16.34 6.83 -0.60
CA ALA A 170 16.04 5.49 -1.09
C ALA A 170 17.20 4.98 -1.96
N ASN A 171 17.85 3.87 -1.59
CA ASN A 171 18.90 3.28 -2.44
C ASN A 171 18.31 2.65 -3.71
N ILE A 172 17.15 2.02 -3.59
CA ILE A 172 16.35 1.55 -4.72
C ILE A 172 14.95 2.13 -4.54
N ALA A 173 14.56 3.06 -5.40
CA ALA A 173 13.23 3.63 -5.43
C ALA A 173 12.38 2.94 -6.50
N VAL A 174 11.14 2.57 -6.16
CA VAL A 174 10.17 1.95 -7.07
C VAL A 174 8.91 2.78 -7.11
N LEU A 175 8.54 3.31 -8.27
CA LEU A 175 7.31 4.03 -8.54
C LEU A 175 6.44 3.23 -9.52
N LEU A 176 5.35 2.66 -9.02
CA LEU A 176 4.55 1.70 -9.79
C LEU A 176 3.59 2.37 -10.78
N ASN A 177 2.84 3.37 -10.31
CA ASN A 177 1.83 4.10 -11.08
C ASN A 177 1.34 5.32 -10.30
N ILE A 178 0.75 6.29 -11.02
CA ILE A 178 0.11 7.46 -10.40
C ILE A 178 -1.29 7.62 -11.01
N THR A 179 -2.33 7.29 -10.24
CA THR A 179 -3.74 7.49 -10.59
C THR A 179 -4.44 8.26 -9.48
N PRO A 180 -5.53 8.99 -9.76
CA PRO A 180 -6.21 9.81 -8.75
C PRO A 180 -6.65 9.01 -7.52
N ASP A 181 -6.15 9.40 -6.36
CA ASP A 181 -6.54 8.86 -5.05
C ASP A 181 -6.29 9.91 -3.97
N HIS A 182 -7.00 9.85 -2.86
CA HIS A 182 -6.81 10.73 -1.69
C HIS A 182 -6.79 12.25 -2.01
N LEU A 183 -7.52 12.69 -3.06
CA LEU A 183 -7.49 14.09 -3.50
C LEU A 183 -7.99 15.07 -2.43
N ASP A 184 -8.85 14.61 -1.52
CA ASP A 184 -9.30 15.34 -0.34
C ASP A 184 -8.16 15.82 0.58
N ARG A 185 -7.02 15.12 0.54
CA ARG A 185 -5.80 15.43 1.30
C ARG A 185 -4.81 16.32 0.53
N TYR A 186 -5.07 16.58 -0.76
CA TYR A 186 -4.20 17.30 -1.70
C TYR A 186 -4.90 18.49 -2.35
N ASP A 187 -5.79 19.16 -1.60
CA ASP A 187 -6.55 20.34 -2.06
C ASP A 187 -7.37 20.07 -3.33
N PHE A 188 -7.77 18.81 -3.54
CA PHE A 188 -8.44 18.32 -4.76
C PHE A 188 -7.64 18.54 -6.05
N LYS A 189 -6.31 18.67 -5.93
CA LYS A 189 -5.38 18.84 -7.07
C LYS A 189 -4.55 17.58 -7.25
N PHE A 190 -4.76 16.95 -8.39
CA PHE A 190 -4.06 15.70 -8.73
C PHE A 190 -2.54 15.88 -8.82
N GLU A 191 -2.09 17.04 -9.29
CA GLU A 191 -0.68 17.40 -9.37
C GLU A 191 0.01 17.36 -8.01
N ASN A 192 -0.64 17.86 -6.95
CA ASN A 192 -0.07 17.83 -5.60
C ASN A 192 0.15 16.38 -5.12
N TYR A 193 -0.76 15.47 -5.46
CA TYR A 193 -0.62 14.05 -5.14
C TYR A 193 0.49 13.38 -5.95
N ALA A 194 0.63 13.72 -7.24
CA ALA A 194 1.72 13.23 -8.08
C ALA A 194 3.08 13.73 -7.56
N ASP A 195 3.21 15.04 -7.28
CA ASP A 195 4.41 15.65 -6.71
C ASP A 195 4.81 14.97 -5.40
N ALA A 196 3.85 14.66 -4.51
CA ALA A 196 4.11 13.95 -3.26
C ALA A 196 4.76 12.57 -3.49
N LYS A 197 4.33 11.83 -4.52
CA LYS A 197 4.92 10.53 -4.86
C LYS A 197 6.32 10.66 -5.48
N MET A 198 6.53 11.68 -6.31
CA MET A 198 7.83 11.94 -6.92
C MET A 198 8.92 12.24 -5.88
N ARG A 199 8.55 12.66 -4.66
CA ARG A 199 9.49 12.85 -3.54
C ARG A 199 10.28 11.59 -3.16
N ILE A 200 9.89 10.40 -3.62
CA ILE A 200 10.69 9.18 -3.44
C ILE A 200 12.08 9.29 -4.09
N LEU A 201 12.25 10.18 -5.07
CA LEU A 201 13.50 10.42 -5.79
C LEU A 201 14.45 11.40 -5.06
N GLN A 202 13.92 12.12 -4.07
CA GLN A 202 14.72 13.12 -3.36
C GLN A 202 15.97 12.47 -2.74
N ASN A 203 17.09 13.21 -2.73
CA ASN A 203 18.36 12.80 -2.15
C ASN A 203 19.02 11.57 -2.79
N GLN A 204 18.48 10.99 -3.85
CA GLN A 204 19.17 9.94 -4.60
C GLN A 204 20.45 10.46 -5.24
N THR A 205 21.43 9.58 -5.33
CA THR A 205 22.75 9.85 -5.92
C THR A 205 22.98 8.91 -7.12
N GLN A 206 24.13 9.00 -7.75
CA GLN A 206 24.54 8.13 -8.86
C GLN A 206 24.72 6.64 -8.45
N GLU A 207 24.80 6.36 -7.14
CA GLU A 207 24.89 5.00 -6.60
C GLU A 207 23.52 4.33 -6.43
N ASP A 208 22.44 5.09 -6.58
CA ASP A 208 21.07 4.64 -6.36
C ASP A 208 20.38 4.29 -7.66
N SER A 209 19.26 3.59 -7.57
CA SER A 209 18.48 3.18 -8.73
C SER A 209 17.03 3.61 -8.60
N PHE A 210 16.44 4.02 -9.72
CA PHE A 210 15.03 4.38 -9.83
C PHE A 210 14.32 3.48 -10.83
N ILE A 211 13.36 2.69 -10.34
CA ILE A 211 12.54 1.77 -11.11
C ILE A 211 11.15 2.39 -11.27
N TYR A 212 10.63 2.44 -12.48
CA TYR A 212 9.28 2.94 -12.73
C TYR A 212 8.62 2.26 -13.94
N TRP A 213 7.29 2.30 -13.98
CA TRP A 213 6.53 1.82 -15.12
C TRP A 213 6.55 2.85 -16.27
N ASN A 214 7.20 2.46 -17.38
CA ASN A 214 7.44 3.35 -18.50
C ASN A 214 6.16 3.78 -19.23
N ASP A 215 5.12 2.92 -19.22
CA ASP A 215 3.88 3.17 -19.96
C ASP A 215 2.87 4.04 -19.17
N ASP A 216 3.21 4.49 -17.95
CA ASP A 216 2.36 5.40 -17.17
C ASP A 216 2.55 6.85 -17.65
N PRO A 217 1.52 7.47 -18.27
CA PRO A 217 1.65 8.81 -18.86
C PRO A 217 1.84 9.91 -17.80
N VAL A 218 1.40 9.67 -16.56
CA VAL A 218 1.56 10.64 -15.47
C VAL A 218 3.01 10.63 -14.99
N ILE A 219 3.60 9.45 -14.80
CA ILE A 219 5.01 9.33 -14.44
C ILE A 219 5.89 9.98 -15.50
N GLN A 220 5.63 9.73 -16.80
CA GLN A 220 6.38 10.36 -17.89
C GLN A 220 6.33 11.87 -17.83
N LYS A 221 5.14 12.45 -17.63
CA LYS A 221 4.96 13.91 -17.50
C LYS A 221 5.67 14.47 -16.26
N GLU A 222 5.62 13.76 -15.14
CA GLU A 222 6.29 14.22 -13.92
C GLU A 222 7.82 14.16 -14.04
N LEU A 223 8.37 13.17 -14.74
CA LEU A 223 9.83 13.08 -15.00
C LEU A 223 10.38 14.26 -15.81
N GLU A 224 9.55 14.97 -16.56
CA GLU A 224 9.97 16.22 -17.21
C GLU A 224 10.26 17.36 -16.21
N LYS A 225 9.70 17.28 -15.01
CA LYS A 225 9.82 18.28 -13.94
C LYS A 225 10.89 17.93 -12.90
N PHE A 226 11.16 16.65 -12.71
CA PHE A 226 12.04 16.14 -11.66
C PHE A 226 13.34 15.58 -12.23
N GLU A 227 14.46 16.21 -11.90
CA GLU A 227 15.78 15.66 -12.20
C GLU A 227 16.16 14.61 -11.15
N THR A 228 16.53 13.42 -11.59
CA THR A 228 17.14 12.40 -10.72
C THR A 228 18.62 12.20 -11.05
N LYS A 229 19.44 11.94 -10.03
CA LYS A 229 20.85 11.54 -10.21
C LYS A 229 20.99 10.03 -10.25
N ALA A 230 19.95 9.29 -9.85
CA ALA A 230 19.95 7.84 -9.80
C ALA A 230 20.05 7.22 -11.21
N PHE A 231 20.54 5.99 -11.27
CA PHE A 231 20.44 5.19 -12.48
C PHE A 231 18.97 4.81 -12.74
N VAL A 232 18.45 5.21 -13.89
CA VAL A 232 17.03 5.06 -14.24
C VAL A 232 16.78 3.71 -14.90
N CYS A 233 15.89 2.89 -14.32
CA CYS A 233 15.57 1.53 -14.72
C CYS A 233 14.07 1.37 -15.02
N PRO A 234 13.55 1.83 -16.17
CA PRO A 234 12.16 1.64 -16.53
C PRO A 234 11.83 0.19 -16.83
N PHE A 235 10.59 -0.22 -16.55
CA PHE A 235 9.98 -1.46 -17.03
C PHE A 235 8.72 -1.19 -17.84
N SER A 236 8.39 -2.10 -18.76
CA SER A 236 7.23 -2.02 -19.64
C SER A 236 6.56 -3.39 -19.80
N GLU A 237 5.30 -3.42 -20.28
CA GLU A 237 4.65 -4.69 -20.61
C GLU A 237 5.30 -5.39 -21.80
N HIS A 238 5.86 -4.63 -22.71
CA HIS A 238 6.49 -5.12 -23.92
C HIS A 238 7.93 -4.63 -24.01
N LYS A 239 8.71 -5.27 -24.84
CA LYS A 239 10.08 -4.81 -25.13
C LYS A 239 10.04 -3.44 -25.80
N GLU A 240 10.55 -2.45 -25.11
CA GLU A 240 10.72 -1.08 -25.60
C GLU A 240 12.17 -0.63 -25.45
N GLN A 241 12.55 0.38 -26.25
CA GLN A 241 13.89 0.94 -26.17
C GLN A 241 14.10 1.58 -24.78
N GLY A 242 15.10 1.09 -24.05
CA GLY A 242 15.45 1.58 -22.72
C GLY A 242 14.76 0.86 -21.56
N ALA A 243 13.77 -0.01 -21.80
CA ALA A 243 13.18 -0.82 -20.73
C ALA A 243 14.15 -1.94 -20.31
N PHE A 244 14.35 -2.08 -19.00
CA PHE A 244 15.21 -3.09 -18.38
C PHE A 244 14.44 -4.30 -17.86
N GLY A 245 13.11 -4.21 -17.74
CA GLY A 245 12.22 -5.31 -17.42
C GLY A 245 11.02 -5.31 -18.36
N TYR A 246 10.71 -6.44 -18.99
CA TYR A 246 9.62 -6.54 -19.98
C TYR A 246 9.20 -7.98 -20.25
N ILE A 247 8.11 -8.14 -21.01
CA ILE A 247 7.69 -9.42 -21.58
C ILE A 247 8.01 -9.46 -23.06
N GLU A 248 8.64 -10.56 -23.50
CA GLU A 248 8.91 -10.84 -24.92
C GLU A 248 8.67 -12.31 -25.20
N ASP A 249 7.80 -12.62 -26.16
CA ASP A 249 7.45 -14.00 -26.59
C ASP A 249 7.03 -14.91 -25.41
N GLY A 250 6.21 -14.38 -24.48
CA GLY A 250 5.76 -15.11 -23.31
C GLY A 250 6.83 -15.34 -22.22
N ASN A 251 7.98 -14.68 -22.35
CA ASN A 251 9.05 -14.72 -21.38
C ASN A 251 9.14 -13.41 -20.61
N TYR A 252 9.23 -13.52 -19.31
CA TYR A 252 9.59 -12.44 -18.40
C TYR A 252 11.10 -12.25 -18.45
N LYS A 253 11.54 -11.05 -18.77
CA LYS A 253 12.95 -10.71 -18.97
C LYS A 253 13.38 -9.52 -18.14
N LEU A 254 14.60 -9.59 -17.60
CA LEU A 254 15.32 -8.48 -17.01
C LEU A 254 16.70 -8.39 -17.69
N ASP A 255 17.08 -7.19 -18.12
CA ASP A 255 18.34 -6.97 -18.84
C ASP A 255 19.43 -6.34 -17.96
N TYR A 256 19.10 -5.85 -16.76
CA TYR A 256 20.04 -5.13 -15.90
C TYR A 256 19.85 -5.47 -14.40
N PRO A 257 20.94 -5.51 -13.62
CA PRO A 257 22.37 -5.51 -14.04
C PRO A 257 22.81 -6.87 -14.59
N THR A 258 22.09 -7.93 -14.22
CA THR A 258 22.36 -9.31 -14.68
C THR A 258 21.19 -9.78 -15.53
N PRO A 259 21.43 -10.24 -16.77
CA PRO A 259 20.37 -10.80 -17.60
C PRO A 259 19.66 -11.96 -16.91
N PHE A 260 18.32 -11.89 -16.88
CA PHE A 260 17.44 -12.89 -16.28
C PHE A 260 16.27 -13.20 -17.22
N ASN A 261 15.87 -14.46 -17.29
CA ASN A 261 14.76 -14.90 -18.11
C ASN A 261 14.02 -16.05 -17.42
N MET A 262 12.67 -15.98 -17.42
CA MET A 262 11.79 -17.09 -17.02
C MET A 262 10.50 -17.04 -17.85
N LYS A 263 9.73 -18.12 -17.88
CA LYS A 263 8.43 -18.09 -18.55
C LYS A 263 7.43 -17.29 -17.72
N GLN A 264 6.61 -16.48 -18.36
CA GLN A 264 5.57 -15.69 -17.68
C GLN A 264 4.59 -16.60 -16.91
N GLU A 265 4.31 -17.80 -17.42
CA GLU A 265 3.44 -18.80 -16.77
C GLU A 265 3.99 -19.36 -15.45
N GLU A 266 5.29 -19.21 -15.20
CA GLU A 266 5.95 -19.60 -13.94
C GLU A 266 5.72 -18.57 -12.81
N LEU A 267 5.20 -17.36 -13.12
CA LEU A 267 4.88 -16.36 -12.09
C LEU A 267 3.72 -16.83 -11.22
N SER A 268 3.88 -16.75 -9.91
CA SER A 268 2.82 -17.08 -8.95
C SER A 268 1.65 -16.09 -9.02
N LEU A 269 1.94 -14.83 -9.29
CA LEU A 269 0.95 -13.77 -9.43
C LEU A 269 0.45 -13.68 -10.87
N THR A 270 -0.86 -13.74 -11.06
CA THR A 270 -1.52 -13.68 -12.37
C THR A 270 -2.25 -12.36 -12.61
N GLY A 271 -2.50 -12.04 -13.86
CA GLY A 271 -3.17 -10.82 -14.30
C GLY A 271 -2.20 -9.67 -14.60
N LYS A 272 -2.65 -8.75 -15.48
CA LYS A 272 -1.86 -7.65 -16.03
C LYS A 272 -1.20 -6.79 -14.94
N HIS A 273 -1.97 -6.36 -13.95
CA HIS A 273 -1.49 -5.52 -12.85
C HIS A 273 -0.40 -6.23 -12.01
N ASN A 274 -0.57 -7.52 -11.76
CA ASN A 274 0.42 -8.31 -11.04
C ASN A 274 1.68 -8.57 -11.85
N LEU A 275 1.58 -8.53 -13.18
CA LEU A 275 2.74 -8.57 -14.05
C LEU A 275 3.64 -7.35 -13.82
N HIS A 276 3.07 -6.14 -13.74
CA HIS A 276 3.81 -4.91 -13.41
C HIS A 276 4.46 -5.01 -12.03
N ASN A 277 3.72 -5.50 -11.03
CA ASN A 277 4.26 -5.73 -9.69
C ASN A 277 5.44 -6.70 -9.71
N SER A 278 5.35 -7.77 -10.51
CA SER A 278 6.42 -8.77 -10.66
C SER A 278 7.64 -8.21 -11.39
N LEU A 279 7.45 -7.41 -12.45
CA LEU A 279 8.54 -6.75 -13.19
C LEU A 279 9.32 -5.80 -12.27
N ALA A 280 8.61 -4.95 -11.54
CA ALA A 280 9.21 -4.03 -10.58
C ALA A 280 9.96 -4.77 -9.47
N ALA A 281 9.37 -5.84 -8.92
CA ALA A 281 9.99 -6.62 -7.84
C ALA A 281 11.24 -7.38 -8.31
N GLY A 282 11.18 -8.00 -9.47
CA GLY A 282 12.34 -8.70 -10.04
C GLY A 282 13.50 -7.76 -10.37
N LEU A 283 13.21 -6.57 -10.94
CA LEU A 283 14.24 -5.53 -11.16
C LEU A 283 14.89 -5.09 -9.85
N ALA A 284 14.08 -4.78 -8.83
CA ALA A 284 14.59 -4.35 -7.53
C ALA A 284 15.50 -5.42 -6.90
N ALA A 285 15.09 -6.69 -6.97
CA ALA A 285 15.88 -7.82 -6.47
C ALA A 285 17.18 -8.01 -7.29
N ASN A 286 17.12 -7.89 -8.62
CA ASN A 286 18.27 -8.02 -9.48
C ASN A 286 19.31 -6.91 -9.24
N ILE A 287 18.83 -5.66 -9.10
CA ILE A 287 19.66 -4.49 -8.76
C ILE A 287 20.31 -4.66 -7.37
N ALA A 288 19.60 -5.23 -6.41
CA ALA A 288 20.15 -5.56 -5.09
C ALA A 288 21.21 -6.68 -5.12
N GLY A 289 21.47 -7.31 -6.29
CA GLY A 289 22.46 -8.37 -6.46
C GLY A 289 21.97 -9.77 -6.06
N ILE A 290 20.66 -9.97 -5.95
CA ILE A 290 20.10 -11.29 -5.65
C ILE A 290 20.30 -12.23 -6.83
N LYS A 291 20.73 -13.45 -6.58
CA LYS A 291 21.00 -14.47 -7.61
C LYS A 291 19.73 -14.87 -8.35
N SER A 292 19.84 -15.11 -9.64
CA SER A 292 18.74 -15.47 -10.54
C SER A 292 17.87 -16.64 -10.04
N GLU A 293 18.48 -17.65 -9.41
CA GLU A 293 17.75 -18.79 -8.83
C GLU A 293 16.79 -18.37 -7.72
N ALA A 294 17.22 -17.46 -6.83
CA ALA A 294 16.38 -16.97 -5.75
C ALA A 294 15.29 -16.03 -6.26
N ILE A 295 15.59 -15.20 -7.28
CA ILE A 295 14.60 -14.37 -7.97
C ILE A 295 13.53 -15.26 -8.61
N ARG A 296 13.92 -16.28 -9.40
CA ARG A 296 12.98 -17.23 -10.02
C ARG A 296 12.10 -17.91 -8.99
N LYS A 297 12.72 -18.42 -7.91
CA LYS A 297 11.99 -19.09 -6.85
C LYS A 297 10.99 -18.14 -6.19
N GLY A 298 11.42 -16.94 -5.78
CA GLY A 298 10.57 -15.99 -5.09
C GLY A 298 9.42 -15.45 -5.97
N LEU A 299 9.66 -15.25 -7.27
CA LEU A 299 8.60 -14.88 -8.23
C LEU A 299 7.61 -16.03 -8.47
N GLY A 300 8.07 -17.28 -8.40
CA GLY A 300 7.27 -18.47 -8.70
C GLY A 300 6.49 -19.01 -7.49
N ASP A 301 6.94 -18.81 -6.27
CA ASP A 301 6.33 -19.39 -5.05
C ASP A 301 5.72 -18.37 -4.08
N PHE A 302 5.64 -17.09 -4.46
CA PHE A 302 5.03 -16.06 -3.61
C PHE A 302 3.55 -16.36 -3.35
N PRO A 303 3.11 -16.50 -2.10
CA PRO A 303 1.74 -16.90 -1.78
C PRO A 303 0.68 -15.82 -2.00
N GLY A 304 1.10 -14.61 -2.45
CA GLY A 304 0.22 -13.45 -2.53
C GLY A 304 0.14 -12.68 -1.22
N VAL A 305 -0.75 -11.69 -1.20
CA VAL A 305 -1.01 -10.82 -0.03
C VAL A 305 -2.42 -11.08 0.46
N GLU A 306 -2.59 -11.25 1.75
CA GLU A 306 -3.90 -11.38 2.39
C GLU A 306 -4.81 -10.19 2.02
N HIS A 307 -6.07 -10.46 1.78
CA HIS A 307 -7.09 -9.49 1.33
C HIS A 307 -6.83 -8.83 -0.04
N ARG A 308 -5.92 -9.39 -0.86
CA ARG A 308 -5.67 -8.89 -2.22
C ARG A 308 -5.73 -10.04 -3.22
N LEU A 309 -6.85 -10.12 -3.97
CA LEU A 309 -7.17 -11.24 -4.88
C LEU A 309 -6.91 -12.61 -4.23
N GLU A 310 -7.07 -12.68 -2.93
CA GLU A 310 -6.82 -13.86 -2.09
C GLU A 310 -7.86 -14.94 -2.41
N LYS A 311 -7.42 -16.07 -2.96
CA LYS A 311 -8.30 -17.23 -3.17
C LYS A 311 -8.62 -17.86 -1.81
N VAL A 312 -9.86 -17.72 -1.35
CA VAL A 312 -10.29 -18.19 -0.03
C VAL A 312 -10.54 -19.69 -0.04
N CYS A 313 -11.51 -20.12 -0.84
CA CYS A 313 -11.86 -21.53 -1.04
C CYS A 313 -12.79 -21.70 -2.25
N LYS A 314 -13.08 -22.94 -2.60
CA LYS A 314 -14.06 -23.30 -3.61
C LYS A 314 -15.21 -24.06 -2.96
N VAL A 315 -16.45 -23.57 -3.10
CA VAL A 315 -17.66 -24.16 -2.53
C VAL A 315 -18.63 -24.48 -3.67
N ASN A 316 -19.10 -25.70 -3.78
CA ASN A 316 -20.04 -26.16 -4.82
C ASN A 316 -19.63 -25.78 -6.26
N GLY A 317 -18.32 -25.79 -6.54
CA GLY A 317 -17.78 -25.40 -7.85
C GLY A 317 -17.62 -23.89 -8.08
N VAL A 318 -17.96 -23.04 -7.09
CA VAL A 318 -17.79 -21.59 -7.11
C VAL A 318 -16.51 -21.19 -6.40
N GLN A 319 -15.66 -20.37 -7.06
CA GLN A 319 -14.45 -19.83 -6.45
C GLN A 319 -14.78 -18.54 -5.68
N TYR A 320 -14.36 -18.45 -4.42
CA TYR A 320 -14.49 -17.23 -3.61
C TYR A 320 -13.14 -16.53 -3.50
N ILE A 321 -13.12 -15.23 -3.83
CA ILE A 321 -11.90 -14.38 -3.84
C ILE A 321 -12.12 -13.18 -2.94
N ASN A 322 -11.18 -12.96 -2.02
CA ASN A 322 -11.16 -11.82 -1.11
C ASN A 322 -10.19 -10.75 -1.63
N ASP A 323 -10.73 -9.62 -2.03
CA ASP A 323 -9.99 -8.42 -2.44
C ASP A 323 -10.46 -7.20 -1.62
N SER A 324 -10.68 -7.42 -0.32
CA SER A 324 -11.16 -6.36 0.59
C SER A 324 -10.27 -5.11 0.61
N LYS A 325 -9.01 -5.23 0.19
CA LYS A 325 -8.04 -4.14 0.06
C LYS A 325 -8.31 -3.22 -1.15
N ALA A 326 -9.20 -3.58 -2.08
CA ALA A 326 -9.64 -2.73 -3.19
C ALA A 326 -10.60 -1.64 -2.70
N THR A 327 -10.06 -0.58 -2.12
CA THR A 327 -10.81 0.53 -1.51
C THR A 327 -11.00 1.73 -2.45
N ASN A 328 -10.69 1.56 -3.74
CA ASN A 328 -10.94 2.51 -4.82
C ASN A 328 -11.40 1.81 -6.11
N VAL A 329 -11.89 2.59 -7.05
CA VAL A 329 -12.47 2.08 -8.31
C VAL A 329 -11.44 1.42 -9.20
N ASP A 330 -10.22 1.98 -9.30
CA ASP A 330 -9.14 1.43 -10.11
C ASP A 330 -8.73 0.03 -9.64
N ALA A 331 -8.58 -0.15 -8.33
CA ALA A 331 -8.25 -1.46 -7.77
C ALA A 331 -9.31 -2.51 -8.13
N CYS A 332 -10.59 -2.15 -8.02
CA CYS A 332 -11.70 -3.02 -8.42
C CYS A 332 -11.70 -3.28 -9.93
N TRP A 333 -11.38 -2.28 -10.76
CA TRP A 333 -11.26 -2.44 -12.20
C TRP A 333 -10.26 -3.54 -12.55
N TYR A 334 -9.05 -3.48 -12.00
CA TYR A 334 -8.02 -4.49 -12.22
C TYR A 334 -8.42 -5.87 -11.67
N ALA A 335 -9.04 -5.91 -10.50
CA ALA A 335 -9.53 -7.15 -9.92
C ALA A 335 -10.57 -7.82 -10.84
N LEU A 336 -11.56 -7.05 -11.29
CA LEU A 336 -12.62 -7.54 -12.18
C LEU A 336 -12.07 -7.89 -13.57
N ASP A 337 -11.12 -7.10 -14.11
CA ASP A 337 -10.48 -7.40 -15.40
C ASP A 337 -9.72 -8.73 -15.36
N SER A 338 -9.13 -9.08 -14.24
CA SER A 338 -8.41 -10.36 -14.06
C SER A 338 -9.33 -11.58 -13.98
N MET A 339 -10.65 -11.41 -13.82
CA MET A 339 -11.59 -12.53 -13.75
C MET A 339 -11.81 -13.14 -15.14
N THR A 340 -11.74 -14.46 -15.21
CA THR A 340 -11.91 -15.25 -16.44
C THR A 340 -13.21 -16.05 -16.49
N THR A 341 -13.99 -16.00 -15.42
CA THR A 341 -15.29 -16.69 -15.28
C THR A 341 -16.40 -15.69 -14.99
N PRO A 342 -17.69 -16.03 -15.20
CA PRO A 342 -18.78 -15.16 -14.78
C PRO A 342 -18.64 -14.83 -13.29
N THR A 343 -18.82 -13.56 -12.95
CA THR A 343 -18.47 -13.04 -11.62
C THR A 343 -19.70 -12.52 -10.88
N ILE A 344 -19.82 -12.82 -9.59
CA ILE A 344 -20.67 -12.12 -8.65
C ILE A 344 -19.78 -11.13 -7.91
N LEU A 345 -20.00 -9.84 -8.16
CA LEU A 345 -19.18 -8.77 -7.62
C LEU A 345 -19.82 -8.18 -6.36
N ILE A 346 -19.05 -8.08 -5.29
CA ILE A 346 -19.47 -7.40 -4.05
C ILE A 346 -18.89 -6.00 -4.08
N LEU A 347 -19.76 -4.98 -4.10
CA LEU A 347 -19.43 -3.55 -4.06
C LEU A 347 -20.01 -2.90 -2.81
N GLY A 348 -19.37 -1.88 -2.28
CA GLY A 348 -19.92 -1.04 -1.23
C GLY A 348 -18.99 -0.73 -0.08
N GLY A 349 -19.49 0.11 0.82
CA GLY A 349 -18.74 0.68 1.92
C GLY A 349 -18.84 2.22 1.92
N LYS A 350 -17.98 2.89 2.67
CA LYS A 350 -17.94 4.34 2.75
C LYS A 350 -17.37 4.94 1.46
N ASP A 351 -18.25 5.52 0.64
CA ASP A 351 -17.86 6.23 -0.59
C ASP A 351 -17.11 7.54 -0.28
N LYS A 352 -16.07 7.83 -1.05
CA LYS A 352 -15.24 9.03 -0.92
C LYS A 352 -15.35 9.97 -2.13
N GLY A 353 -16.47 9.94 -2.85
CA GLY A 353 -16.64 10.71 -4.07
C GLY A 353 -16.29 9.93 -5.34
N ASN A 354 -16.35 8.59 -5.30
CA ASN A 354 -16.00 7.73 -6.43
C ASN A 354 -16.77 8.06 -7.71
N ASP A 355 -16.06 8.03 -8.84
CA ASP A 355 -16.65 7.89 -10.19
C ASP A 355 -16.59 6.40 -10.58
N TYR A 356 -17.75 5.77 -10.74
CA TYR A 356 -17.86 4.35 -11.09
C TYR A 356 -17.88 4.10 -12.61
N THR A 357 -17.85 5.15 -13.44
CA THR A 357 -17.88 5.04 -14.91
C THR A 357 -16.85 4.04 -15.46
N PRO A 358 -15.58 4.01 -14.96
CA PRO A 358 -14.58 3.11 -15.50
C PRO A 358 -14.88 1.61 -15.39
N ILE A 359 -15.66 1.18 -14.39
CA ILE A 359 -15.96 -0.26 -14.21
C ILE A 359 -17.27 -0.72 -14.85
N LYS A 360 -18.14 0.19 -15.28
CA LYS A 360 -19.48 -0.15 -15.79
C LYS A 360 -19.46 -1.15 -16.94
N GLU A 361 -18.58 -0.94 -17.92
CA GLU A 361 -18.50 -1.84 -19.08
C GLU A 361 -17.96 -3.23 -18.71
N LEU A 362 -17.01 -3.32 -17.78
CA LEU A 362 -16.53 -4.59 -17.26
C LEU A 362 -17.62 -5.32 -16.48
N VAL A 363 -18.40 -4.60 -15.69
CA VAL A 363 -19.56 -5.14 -14.96
C VAL A 363 -20.55 -5.76 -15.92
N LYS A 364 -20.98 -5.04 -16.97
CA LYS A 364 -21.90 -5.58 -18.01
C LYS A 364 -21.33 -6.84 -18.66
N LYS A 365 -20.04 -6.85 -18.94
CA LYS A 365 -19.39 -7.95 -19.68
C LYS A 365 -19.14 -9.18 -18.81
N LYS A 366 -18.79 -9.02 -17.55
CA LYS A 366 -18.26 -10.09 -16.70
C LYS A 366 -19.16 -10.48 -15.54
N CYS A 367 -20.02 -9.57 -15.06
CA CYS A 367 -20.81 -9.85 -13.87
C CYS A 367 -22.15 -10.52 -14.20
N ARG A 368 -22.42 -11.63 -13.51
CA ARG A 368 -23.76 -12.22 -13.42
C ARG A 368 -24.65 -11.44 -12.47
N ALA A 369 -24.08 -10.96 -11.37
CA ALA A 369 -24.76 -10.20 -10.36
C ALA A 369 -23.82 -9.23 -9.65
N ILE A 370 -24.40 -8.19 -9.06
CA ILE A 370 -23.73 -7.31 -8.09
C ILE A 370 -24.46 -7.43 -6.74
N ILE A 371 -23.69 -7.56 -5.68
CA ILE A 371 -24.19 -7.52 -4.31
C ILE A 371 -23.69 -6.25 -3.66
N TYR A 372 -24.58 -5.37 -3.25
CA TYR A 372 -24.21 -4.18 -2.50
C TYR A 372 -24.01 -4.53 -1.03
N LEU A 373 -22.92 -4.05 -0.43
CA LEU A 373 -22.58 -4.25 0.97
C LEU A 373 -22.15 -2.93 1.59
N GLY A 374 -23.07 -2.21 2.19
CA GLY A 374 -22.82 -0.91 2.81
C GLY A 374 -23.96 -0.46 3.72
N ALA A 375 -23.68 0.51 4.58
CA ALA A 375 -24.71 1.15 5.41
C ALA A 375 -25.66 2.01 4.56
N ASP A 376 -25.14 2.65 3.50
CA ASP A 376 -25.86 3.42 2.50
C ASP A 376 -25.37 3.05 1.10
N ASN A 377 -26.23 2.39 0.31
CA ASN A 377 -25.93 1.93 -1.04
C ASN A 377 -26.57 2.81 -2.14
N LYS A 378 -27.16 3.95 -1.78
CA LYS A 378 -27.89 4.80 -2.74
C LYS A 378 -27.06 5.16 -3.98
N LYS A 379 -25.79 5.55 -3.79
CA LYS A 379 -24.91 5.92 -4.91
C LYS A 379 -24.59 4.74 -5.83
N LEU A 380 -24.55 3.51 -5.30
CA LEU A 380 -24.40 2.31 -6.13
C LEU A 380 -25.65 2.06 -6.96
N HIS A 381 -26.83 2.20 -6.37
CA HIS A 381 -28.11 2.13 -7.10
C HIS A 381 -28.16 3.16 -8.25
N ASP A 382 -27.80 4.42 -7.97
CA ASP A 382 -27.77 5.50 -8.97
C ASP A 382 -26.80 5.20 -10.15
N ASN A 383 -25.83 4.29 -9.97
CA ASN A 383 -24.80 4.00 -10.98
C ASN A 383 -24.95 2.65 -11.69
N PHE A 384 -25.59 1.65 -11.09
CA PHE A 384 -25.54 0.28 -11.61
C PHE A 384 -26.90 -0.37 -11.87
N ASP A 385 -28.03 0.17 -11.35
CA ASP A 385 -29.35 -0.44 -11.49
C ASP A 385 -29.82 -0.53 -12.95
N ASP A 386 -29.32 0.36 -13.81
CA ASP A 386 -29.64 0.41 -15.23
C ASP A 386 -28.82 -0.51 -16.13
N LEU A 387 -27.82 -1.22 -15.56
CA LEU A 387 -26.88 -2.02 -16.33
C LEU A 387 -27.42 -3.38 -16.81
N GLY A 388 -28.59 -3.80 -16.33
CA GLY A 388 -29.21 -5.08 -16.73
C GLY A 388 -28.60 -6.31 -16.08
N VAL A 389 -27.82 -6.16 -15.01
CA VAL A 389 -27.30 -7.24 -14.17
C VAL A 389 -28.19 -7.48 -12.95
N ILE A 390 -28.17 -8.66 -12.37
CA ILE A 390 -28.91 -8.96 -11.14
C ILE A 390 -28.31 -8.16 -10.00
N ILE A 391 -29.15 -7.44 -9.23
CA ILE A 391 -28.71 -6.67 -8.07
C ILE A 391 -29.36 -7.18 -6.80
N LYS A 392 -28.59 -7.30 -5.73
CA LYS A 392 -29.07 -7.52 -4.37
C LYS A 392 -28.44 -6.48 -3.43
N ASP A 393 -29.31 -5.85 -2.66
CA ASP A 393 -28.90 -4.88 -1.63
C ASP A 393 -28.79 -5.56 -0.27
N THR A 394 -27.64 -5.40 0.41
CA THR A 394 -27.38 -6.01 1.71
C THR A 394 -26.64 -5.04 2.62
N HIS A 395 -26.85 -5.22 3.95
CA HIS A 395 -26.29 -4.34 4.98
C HIS A 395 -25.53 -5.12 6.06
N SER A 396 -25.24 -6.41 5.81
CA SER A 396 -24.40 -7.24 6.66
C SER A 396 -23.58 -8.22 5.82
N MET A 397 -22.41 -8.63 6.33
CA MET A 397 -21.58 -9.63 5.66
C MET A 397 -22.29 -10.97 5.54
N LYS A 398 -23.12 -11.32 6.52
CA LYS A 398 -23.90 -12.57 6.49
C LYS A 398 -24.88 -12.59 5.32
N ASP A 399 -25.73 -11.57 5.21
CA ASP A 399 -26.73 -11.48 4.13
C ASP A 399 -26.06 -11.39 2.76
N CYS A 400 -24.92 -10.71 2.69
CA CYS A 400 -24.10 -10.59 1.48
C CYS A 400 -23.60 -11.95 0.99
N VAL A 401 -22.99 -12.75 1.87
CA VAL A 401 -22.46 -14.08 1.52
C VAL A 401 -23.59 -15.04 1.20
N GLU A 402 -24.72 -15.01 1.91
CA GLU A 402 -25.91 -15.80 1.61
C GLU A 402 -26.52 -15.45 0.23
N ALA A 403 -26.58 -14.16 -0.11
CA ALA A 403 -27.04 -13.72 -1.43
C ALA A 403 -26.09 -14.19 -2.54
N CYS A 404 -24.76 -14.09 -2.33
CA CYS A 404 -23.78 -14.62 -3.27
C CYS A 404 -23.95 -16.11 -3.47
N HIS A 405 -24.07 -16.88 -2.39
CA HIS A 405 -24.24 -18.33 -2.45
C HIS A 405 -25.50 -18.76 -3.19
N THR A 406 -26.60 -18.03 -3.00
CA THR A 406 -27.89 -18.29 -3.67
C THR A 406 -27.85 -18.03 -5.18
N LEU A 407 -27.10 -17.02 -5.62
CA LEU A 407 -27.06 -16.58 -7.03
C LEU A 407 -25.94 -17.28 -7.82
N ALA A 408 -24.90 -17.75 -7.15
CA ALA A 408 -23.75 -18.36 -7.81
C ALA A 408 -24.07 -19.71 -8.42
N GLN A 409 -23.46 -19.98 -9.57
CA GLN A 409 -23.54 -21.27 -10.26
C GLN A 409 -22.15 -21.94 -10.31
N PRO A 410 -22.07 -23.27 -10.38
CA PRO A 410 -20.79 -23.95 -10.57
C PRO A 410 -20.01 -23.36 -11.77
N GLY A 411 -18.75 -23.00 -11.54
CA GLY A 411 -17.90 -22.30 -12.52
C GLY A 411 -17.84 -20.79 -12.35
N ASP A 412 -18.70 -20.19 -11.51
CA ASP A 412 -18.64 -18.75 -11.22
C ASP A 412 -17.52 -18.41 -10.22
N THR A 413 -17.18 -17.12 -10.19
CA THR A 413 -16.36 -16.52 -9.15
C THR A 413 -17.17 -15.51 -8.33
N VAL A 414 -17.12 -15.60 -7.02
CA VAL A 414 -17.56 -14.53 -6.09
C VAL A 414 -16.37 -13.70 -5.72
N LEU A 415 -16.40 -12.40 -6.03
CA LEU A 415 -15.31 -11.45 -5.84
C LEU A 415 -15.73 -10.34 -4.87
N LEU A 416 -15.13 -10.31 -3.68
CA LEU A 416 -15.22 -9.17 -2.77
C LEU A 416 -14.19 -8.12 -3.22
N SER A 417 -14.59 -7.11 -4.01
CA SER A 417 -13.72 -6.00 -4.45
C SER A 417 -14.50 -4.68 -4.37
N PRO A 418 -14.60 -4.09 -3.18
CA PRO A 418 -15.70 -3.21 -2.80
C PRO A 418 -15.66 -1.78 -3.34
N CYS A 419 -14.60 -1.33 -3.99
CA CYS A 419 -14.37 0.06 -4.44
C CYS A 419 -14.30 1.11 -3.33
N CYS A 420 -14.74 0.79 -2.13
CA CYS A 420 -14.97 1.73 -1.03
C CYS A 420 -14.18 1.37 0.24
N ALA A 421 -13.93 2.36 1.07
CA ALA A 421 -13.43 2.12 2.42
C ALA A 421 -14.47 1.34 3.25
N SER A 422 -14.03 0.66 4.31
CA SER A 422 -14.86 -0.26 5.09
C SER A 422 -15.52 0.36 6.32
N PHE A 423 -15.20 1.61 6.64
CA PHE A 423 -15.49 2.27 7.93
C PHE A 423 -16.97 2.56 8.21
N ASP A 424 -17.89 2.15 7.35
CA ASP A 424 -19.33 2.23 7.56
C ASP A 424 -19.89 1.02 8.32
N LEU A 425 -19.44 -0.19 8.01
CA LEU A 425 -19.90 -1.43 8.64
C LEU A 425 -18.80 -2.18 9.41
N PHE A 426 -17.53 -1.81 9.22
CA PHE A 426 -16.36 -2.51 9.80
C PHE A 426 -15.34 -1.51 10.33
N HIS A 427 -14.51 -1.93 11.27
CA HIS A 427 -13.45 -1.07 11.83
C HIS A 427 -12.32 -0.80 10.83
N ASN A 428 -12.04 -1.76 9.96
CA ASN A 428 -11.01 -1.68 8.92
C ASN A 428 -11.28 -2.69 7.79
N MET A 429 -10.46 -2.66 6.74
CA MET A 429 -10.62 -3.55 5.60
C MET A 429 -10.20 -4.99 5.91
N GLU A 430 -9.33 -5.19 6.89
CA GLU A 430 -8.92 -6.50 7.38
C GLU A 430 -10.08 -7.21 8.03
N GLU A 431 -10.84 -6.54 8.90
CA GLU A 431 -12.04 -7.09 9.52
C GLU A 431 -13.08 -7.48 8.45
N ARG A 432 -13.34 -6.61 7.48
CA ARG A 432 -14.24 -6.92 6.35
C ARG A 432 -13.80 -8.18 5.62
N GLY A 433 -12.51 -8.27 5.29
CA GLY A 433 -11.96 -9.42 4.58
C GLY A 433 -11.96 -10.71 5.41
N ASN A 434 -11.65 -10.63 6.70
CA ASN A 434 -11.67 -11.78 7.61
C ASN A 434 -13.10 -12.29 7.82
N MET A 435 -14.07 -11.40 8.04
CA MET A 435 -15.48 -11.79 8.15
C MET A 435 -15.98 -12.46 6.87
N PHE A 436 -15.60 -11.96 5.69
CA PHE A 436 -15.90 -12.64 4.42
C PHE A 436 -15.32 -14.04 4.37
N LYS A 437 -14.03 -14.21 4.67
CA LYS A 437 -13.37 -15.53 4.69
C LYS A 437 -14.05 -16.50 5.65
N ASP A 438 -14.37 -16.03 6.85
CA ASP A 438 -15.00 -16.88 7.90
C ASP A 438 -16.43 -17.28 7.52
N MET A 439 -17.21 -16.41 6.89
CA MET A 439 -18.56 -16.73 6.43
C MET A 439 -18.54 -17.72 5.25
N VAL A 440 -17.67 -17.48 4.28
CA VAL A 440 -17.54 -18.35 3.10
C VAL A 440 -17.07 -19.77 3.47
N ARG A 441 -16.17 -19.89 4.46
CA ARG A 441 -15.72 -21.21 4.94
C ARG A 441 -16.79 -22.01 5.69
N LYS A 442 -17.91 -21.38 6.06
CA LYS A 442 -19.04 -22.01 6.74
C LYS A 442 -20.16 -22.43 5.78
N LEU A 443 -20.07 -22.10 4.49
CA LEU A 443 -20.99 -22.53 3.44
C LEU A 443 -20.79 -24.02 3.14
#